data_75560d2cc719fe62da0b7a80f92f6268
#
_entry.id   75560d2cc719fe62da0b7a80f92f6268
#
_cell.length_a   1.000
_cell.length_b   1.000
_cell.length_c   1.000
_cell.angle_alpha   90.00
_cell.angle_beta   90.00
_cell.angle_gamma   90.00
#
_symmetry.space_group_name_H-M   'P 1'
#
loop_
_entity.id
_entity.type
_entity.pdbx_description
1 polymer ?
#
loop_
_entity_poly.entity_id
_entity_poly.type
_entity_poly.pdbx_seq_one_letter_code
_entity_poly.pdbx_strand_id
1 'polypeptide(L)'
;VAGASAYPRAIDFEKLAEIAHGYGAYLMVDMAHIAGLVAGGMHQSPVPYADVVTTTTHKTLRGPRGGLILTNNAVLAKRINSAVFPGTQGGPLEHVIAAKAVCFGEALKPEFREYARKIVENAQALAAQLQARGVKLVSGGTDNHLMLVDLREEECTGKELEARLDSVHITANKNTVPGETRSPFVTSGVRLGTPAVTTRGMGSAEMKEIADCIADCIWHYDEKRDEISSRVLALTKAFPLYE
;
A
#
# COMPACT_ATOMS: atom_id res chain seq x y z
N VAL A 1 -3.66 3.15 19.04
CA VAL A 1 -3.87 2.54 17.72
C VAL A 1 -2.71 2.92 16.82
N ALA A 2 -2.11 1.96 16.12
CA ALA A 2 -1.05 2.15 15.14
C ALA A 2 -1.43 1.53 13.79
N GLY A 3 -0.69 1.93 12.74
CA GLY A 3 -0.95 1.54 11.36
C GLY A 3 -1.24 2.74 10.48
N ALA A 4 -1.05 2.61 9.18
CA ALA A 4 -1.18 3.71 8.24
C ALA A 4 -1.54 3.23 6.83
N SER A 5 -2.23 4.10 6.08
CA SER A 5 -2.61 3.85 4.68
C SER A 5 -1.70 4.56 3.67
N ALA A 6 -0.84 5.49 4.13
CA ALA A 6 0.00 6.31 3.26
C ALA A 6 1.39 6.61 3.86
N TYR A 7 1.80 5.89 4.90
CA TYR A 7 3.11 6.09 5.53
C TYR A 7 4.16 5.18 4.87
N PRO A 8 5.21 5.76 4.26
CA PRO A 8 6.15 5.00 3.43
C PRO A 8 7.31 4.38 4.21
N ARG A 9 7.43 4.60 5.52
CA ARG A 9 8.53 4.07 6.32
C ARG A 9 8.12 2.89 7.19
N ALA A 10 9.10 2.12 7.65
CA ALA A 10 8.88 1.07 8.62
C ALA A 10 8.33 1.63 9.94
N ILE A 11 7.43 0.87 10.57
CA ILE A 11 6.85 1.21 11.86
C ILE A 11 7.44 0.25 12.90
N ASP A 12 7.98 0.81 13.98
CA ASP A 12 8.51 0.05 15.11
C ASP A 12 7.38 -0.30 16.09
N PHE A 13 6.80 -1.49 15.91
CA PHE A 13 5.67 -1.94 16.74
C PHE A 13 6.11 -2.32 18.16
N GLU A 14 7.35 -2.76 18.35
CA GLU A 14 7.91 -3.06 19.68
C GLU A 14 7.95 -1.80 20.53
N LYS A 15 8.50 -0.72 19.97
CA LYS A 15 8.57 0.56 20.66
C LYS A 15 7.20 1.15 20.97
N LEU A 16 6.25 1.01 20.06
CA LEU A 16 4.88 1.44 20.30
C LEU A 16 4.20 0.63 21.41
N ALA A 17 4.48 -0.68 21.50
CA ALA A 17 3.98 -1.53 22.56
C ALA A 17 4.57 -1.15 23.93
N GLU A 18 5.89 -0.93 24.01
CA GLU A 18 6.53 -0.44 25.25
C GLU A 18 5.85 0.83 25.77
N ILE A 19 5.59 1.79 24.88
CA ILE A 19 4.94 3.06 25.25
C ILE A 19 3.51 2.79 25.73
N ALA A 20 2.69 2.07 24.95
CA ALA A 20 1.28 1.84 25.27
C ALA A 20 1.14 1.06 26.58
N HIS A 21 1.88 -0.04 26.74
CA HIS A 21 1.83 -0.90 27.92
C HIS A 21 2.39 -0.19 29.16
N GLY A 22 3.40 0.68 28.99
CA GLY A 22 3.95 1.51 30.06
C GLY A 22 2.93 2.44 30.70
N TYR A 23 1.87 2.79 29.97
CA TYR A 23 0.73 3.57 30.48
C TYR A 23 -0.51 2.71 30.76
N GLY A 24 -0.40 1.38 30.78
CA GLY A 24 -1.52 0.47 31.04
C GLY A 24 -2.56 0.44 29.93
N ALA A 25 -2.24 0.92 28.73
CA ALA A 25 -3.14 0.93 27.58
C ALA A 25 -2.90 -0.29 26.67
N TYR A 26 -3.95 -0.77 26.00
CA TYR A 26 -3.81 -1.75 24.93
C TYR A 26 -3.23 -1.11 23.67
N LEU A 27 -2.40 -1.87 22.94
CA LEU A 27 -1.97 -1.55 21.59
C LEU A 27 -2.81 -2.31 20.58
N MET A 28 -3.53 -1.60 19.71
CA MET A 28 -4.15 -2.15 18.50
C MET A 28 -3.36 -1.71 17.28
N VAL A 29 -3.02 -2.66 16.41
CA VAL A 29 -2.32 -2.37 15.15
C VAL A 29 -3.20 -2.78 13.97
N ASP A 30 -3.47 -1.84 13.05
CA ASP A 30 -4.03 -2.15 11.74
C ASP A 30 -2.89 -2.27 10.72
N MET A 31 -2.57 -3.51 10.32
CA MET A 31 -1.52 -3.79 9.34
C MET A 31 -2.06 -3.98 7.91
N ALA A 32 -3.27 -3.53 7.63
CA ALA A 32 -3.96 -3.82 6.36
C ALA A 32 -3.11 -3.54 5.11
N HIS A 33 -2.39 -2.42 5.08
CA HIS A 33 -1.56 -2.07 3.95
C HIS A 33 -0.29 -2.91 3.82
N ILE A 34 0.28 -3.34 4.92
CA ILE A 34 1.57 -4.04 4.97
C ILE A 34 1.45 -5.54 5.26
N ALA A 35 0.24 -6.08 5.40
CA ALA A 35 0.03 -7.47 5.82
C ALA A 35 0.73 -8.50 4.92
N GLY A 36 0.77 -8.27 3.61
CA GLY A 36 1.53 -9.12 2.68
C GLY A 36 3.03 -9.01 2.86
N LEU A 37 3.55 -7.82 3.21
CA LEU A 37 4.97 -7.63 3.52
C LEU A 37 5.34 -8.30 4.84
N VAL A 38 4.46 -8.25 5.84
CA VAL A 38 4.62 -8.97 7.11
C VAL A 38 4.65 -10.47 6.88
N ALA A 39 3.69 -11.01 6.11
CA ALA A 39 3.62 -12.44 5.78
C ALA A 39 4.85 -12.89 4.96
N GLY A 40 5.35 -12.04 4.07
CA GLY A 40 6.56 -12.29 3.28
C GLY A 40 7.88 -12.03 4.02
N GLY A 41 7.84 -11.54 5.27
CA GLY A 41 9.04 -11.25 6.06
C GLY A 41 9.78 -9.97 5.68
N MET A 42 9.11 -9.04 4.97
CA MET A 42 9.68 -7.77 4.50
C MET A 42 9.32 -6.57 5.40
N HIS A 43 8.57 -6.80 6.46
CA HIS A 43 8.24 -5.80 7.49
C HIS A 43 8.12 -6.48 8.85
N GLN A 44 8.43 -5.76 9.94
CA GLN A 44 8.23 -6.26 11.30
C GLN A 44 6.76 -6.69 11.49
N SER A 45 6.55 -7.86 12.10
CA SER A 45 5.21 -8.32 12.46
C SER A 45 4.73 -7.63 13.73
N PRO A 46 3.53 -7.05 13.76
CA PRO A 46 2.94 -6.51 14.99
C PRO A 46 2.42 -7.60 15.94
N VAL A 47 2.22 -8.83 15.47
CA VAL A 47 1.56 -9.92 16.22
C VAL A 47 2.22 -10.25 17.56
N PRO A 48 3.56 -10.23 17.70
CA PRO A 48 4.20 -10.47 19.01
C PRO A 48 4.02 -9.34 20.01
N TYR A 49 3.73 -8.13 19.56
CA TYR A 49 3.77 -6.91 20.38
C TYR A 49 2.39 -6.34 20.69
N ALA A 50 1.46 -6.41 19.73
CA ALA A 50 0.14 -5.82 19.86
C ALA A 50 -0.85 -6.76 20.56
N ASP A 51 -1.77 -6.18 21.34
CA ASP A 51 -2.87 -6.92 21.97
C ASP A 51 -3.92 -7.38 20.95
N VAL A 52 -4.16 -6.55 19.94
CA VAL A 52 -5.07 -6.83 18.82
C VAL A 52 -4.44 -6.36 17.52
N VAL A 53 -4.47 -7.21 16.50
CA VAL A 53 -4.04 -6.85 15.15
C VAL A 53 -5.23 -7.00 14.21
N THR A 54 -5.48 -5.97 13.40
CA THR A 54 -6.46 -6.03 12.32
C THR A 54 -5.78 -5.95 10.98
N THR A 55 -6.40 -6.56 9.97
CA THR A 55 -5.95 -6.44 8.59
C THR A 55 -7.10 -6.66 7.62
N THR A 56 -6.88 -6.21 6.37
CA THR A 56 -7.64 -6.66 5.21
C THR A 56 -6.91 -7.80 4.51
N THR A 57 -7.64 -8.60 3.75
CA THR A 57 -7.04 -9.69 2.96
C THR A 57 -6.81 -9.32 1.48
N HIS A 58 -7.35 -8.20 1.00
CA HIS A 58 -7.39 -7.79 -0.40
C HIS A 58 -6.38 -6.71 -0.82
N LYS A 59 -5.37 -6.41 0.00
CA LYS A 59 -4.28 -5.48 -0.33
C LYS A 59 -2.99 -6.25 -0.65
N THR A 60 -1.92 -6.01 0.07
CA THR A 60 -0.63 -6.70 -0.16
C THR A 60 -0.68 -8.21 0.07
N LEU A 61 -1.65 -8.73 0.83
CA LEU A 61 -1.91 -10.18 0.91
C LEU A 61 -2.46 -10.78 -0.39
N ARG A 62 -2.98 -9.97 -1.30
CA ARG A 62 -3.47 -10.37 -2.63
C ARG A 62 -4.59 -11.41 -2.59
N GLY A 63 -5.45 -11.34 -1.56
CA GLY A 63 -6.58 -12.25 -1.34
C GLY A 63 -7.94 -11.62 -1.66
N PRO A 64 -9.03 -12.28 -1.26
CA PRO A 64 -10.39 -11.77 -1.45
C PRO A 64 -10.65 -10.55 -0.57
N ARG A 65 -11.66 -9.76 -0.92
CA ARG A 65 -12.12 -8.65 -0.07
C ARG A 65 -12.69 -9.18 1.22
N GLY A 66 -12.09 -8.76 2.34
CA GLY A 66 -12.49 -9.16 3.67
C GLY A 66 -11.55 -8.60 4.73
N GLY A 67 -11.90 -8.82 5.99
CA GLY A 67 -11.11 -8.46 7.16
C GLY A 67 -10.66 -9.69 7.95
N LEU A 68 -9.70 -9.48 8.83
CA LEU A 68 -9.18 -10.47 9.76
C LEU A 68 -8.80 -9.75 11.05
N ILE A 69 -9.09 -10.38 12.20
CA ILE A 69 -8.67 -9.90 13.52
C ILE A 69 -7.84 -11.01 14.18
N LEU A 70 -6.69 -10.66 14.71
CA LEU A 70 -5.77 -11.56 15.39
C LEU A 70 -5.51 -11.05 16.81
N THR A 71 -5.45 -11.98 17.77
CA THR A 71 -5.02 -11.71 19.14
C THR A 71 -4.50 -12.98 19.79
N ASN A 72 -3.46 -12.84 20.62
CA ASN A 72 -2.95 -13.90 21.48
C ASN A 72 -3.61 -13.90 22.88
N ASN A 73 -4.50 -12.93 23.16
CA ASN A 73 -5.17 -12.78 24.44
C ASN A 73 -6.54 -13.48 24.40
N ALA A 74 -6.69 -14.57 25.12
CA ALA A 74 -7.92 -15.38 25.16
C ALA A 74 -9.14 -14.58 25.67
N VAL A 75 -8.95 -13.62 26.60
CA VAL A 75 -10.04 -12.79 27.13
C VAL A 75 -10.51 -11.82 26.05
N LEU A 76 -9.57 -11.17 25.35
CA LEU A 76 -9.90 -10.29 24.22
C LEU A 76 -10.54 -11.09 23.07
N ALA A 77 -10.01 -12.28 22.75
CA ALA A 77 -10.58 -13.14 21.71
C ALA A 77 -12.07 -13.45 21.96
N LYS A 78 -12.44 -13.80 23.20
CA LYS A 78 -13.83 -14.05 23.57
C LYS A 78 -14.71 -12.82 23.39
N ARG A 79 -14.24 -11.65 23.79
CA ARG A 79 -15.00 -10.37 23.65
C ARG A 79 -15.12 -9.98 22.18
N ILE A 80 -14.05 -10.12 21.38
CA ILE A 80 -14.04 -9.83 19.94
C ILE A 80 -15.01 -10.75 19.21
N ASN A 81 -14.97 -12.06 19.48
CA ASN A 81 -15.89 -13.03 18.86
C ASN A 81 -17.36 -12.67 19.12
N SER A 82 -17.70 -12.30 20.37
CA SER A 82 -19.06 -11.87 20.71
C SER A 82 -19.44 -10.53 20.06
N ALA A 83 -18.50 -9.61 19.92
CA ALA A 83 -18.73 -8.33 19.26
C ALA A 83 -18.90 -8.50 17.73
N VAL A 84 -18.18 -9.43 17.12
CA VAL A 84 -18.33 -9.75 15.69
C VAL A 84 -19.67 -10.47 15.45
N PHE A 85 -19.92 -11.55 16.17
CA PHE A 85 -21.17 -12.32 16.04
C PHE A 85 -21.71 -12.69 17.43
N PRO A 86 -22.97 -12.34 17.74
CA PRO A 86 -23.95 -11.64 16.89
C PRO A 86 -23.92 -10.12 16.95
N GLY A 87 -22.89 -9.51 17.55
CA GLY A 87 -22.89 -8.08 17.89
C GLY A 87 -23.00 -7.15 16.67
N THR A 88 -22.23 -7.40 15.62
CA THR A 88 -22.15 -6.51 14.43
C THR A 88 -22.41 -7.22 13.11
N GLN A 89 -22.25 -8.54 13.04
CA GLN A 89 -22.38 -9.34 11.82
C GLN A 89 -23.34 -10.51 12.03
N GLY A 90 -23.77 -11.13 10.93
CA GLY A 90 -24.60 -12.33 10.87
C GLY A 90 -23.92 -13.48 10.17
N GLY A 91 -24.64 -14.23 9.32
CA GLY A 91 -24.12 -15.36 8.58
C GLY A 91 -22.91 -15.01 7.72
N PRO A 92 -21.82 -15.78 7.80
CA PRO A 92 -20.59 -15.49 7.08
C PRO A 92 -20.72 -15.80 5.58
N LEU A 93 -19.92 -15.11 4.77
CA LEU A 93 -19.75 -15.39 3.34
C LEU A 93 -18.75 -16.55 3.18
N GLU A 94 -19.22 -17.78 3.12
CA GLU A 94 -18.38 -18.98 3.13
C GLU A 94 -17.43 -19.06 1.92
N HIS A 95 -17.86 -18.59 0.74
CA HIS A 95 -17.00 -18.50 -0.43
C HIS A 95 -15.81 -17.52 -0.23
N VAL A 96 -16.01 -16.44 0.54
CA VAL A 96 -14.90 -15.53 0.94
C VAL A 96 -13.96 -16.22 1.93
N ILE A 97 -14.49 -17.02 2.87
CA ILE A 97 -13.69 -17.80 3.81
C ILE A 97 -12.82 -18.82 3.05
N ALA A 98 -13.42 -19.56 2.09
CA ALA A 98 -12.68 -20.48 1.24
C ALA A 98 -11.57 -19.78 0.43
N ALA A 99 -11.88 -18.61 -0.15
CA ALA A 99 -10.90 -17.80 -0.88
C ALA A 99 -9.78 -17.27 0.04
N LYS A 100 -10.07 -16.94 1.31
CA LYS A 100 -9.04 -16.58 2.30
C LYS A 100 -8.12 -17.78 2.60
N ALA A 101 -8.65 -18.99 2.70
CA ALA A 101 -7.84 -20.19 2.92
C ALA A 101 -6.85 -20.42 1.77
N VAL A 102 -7.27 -20.23 0.52
CA VAL A 102 -6.39 -20.28 -0.65
C VAL A 102 -5.32 -19.19 -0.57
N CYS A 103 -5.72 -17.95 -0.30
CA CYS A 103 -4.80 -16.81 -0.15
C CYS A 103 -3.71 -17.08 0.92
N PHE A 104 -4.09 -17.62 2.08
CA PHE A 104 -3.13 -17.92 3.14
C PHE A 104 -2.24 -19.11 2.76
N GLY A 105 -2.78 -20.12 2.06
CA GLY A 105 -1.99 -21.21 1.50
C GLY A 105 -0.95 -20.73 0.50
N GLU A 106 -1.28 -19.74 -0.32
CA GLU A 106 -0.31 -19.09 -1.23
C GLU A 106 0.72 -18.26 -0.45
N ALA A 107 0.29 -17.51 0.58
CA ALA A 107 1.19 -16.68 1.39
C ALA A 107 2.23 -17.47 2.19
N LEU A 108 1.99 -18.77 2.44
CA LEU A 108 2.94 -19.67 3.09
C LEU A 108 4.04 -20.17 2.14
N LYS A 109 3.89 -20.01 0.83
CA LYS A 109 4.84 -20.52 -0.17
C LYS A 109 6.06 -19.59 -0.32
N PRO A 110 7.23 -20.15 -0.71
CA PRO A 110 8.43 -19.35 -0.98
C PRO A 110 8.22 -18.28 -2.06
N GLU A 111 7.39 -18.54 -3.05
CA GLU A 111 7.08 -17.63 -4.15
C GLU A 111 6.42 -16.34 -3.66
N PHE A 112 5.63 -16.42 -2.59
CA PHE A 112 5.03 -15.23 -1.98
C PHE A 112 6.06 -14.35 -1.28
N ARG A 113 7.07 -14.95 -0.65
CA ARG A 113 8.19 -14.21 -0.06
C ARG A 113 8.98 -13.47 -1.13
N GLU A 114 9.22 -14.13 -2.26
CA GLU A 114 9.88 -13.50 -3.40
C GLU A 114 9.04 -12.36 -3.99
N TYR A 115 7.72 -12.54 -4.10
CA TYR A 115 6.80 -11.47 -4.49
C TYR A 115 6.88 -10.27 -3.54
N ALA A 116 6.83 -10.49 -2.22
CA ALA A 116 6.94 -9.43 -1.23
C ALA A 116 8.28 -8.67 -1.33
N ARG A 117 9.38 -9.38 -1.56
CA ARG A 117 10.70 -8.79 -1.78
C ARG A 117 10.70 -7.90 -3.03
N LYS A 118 10.19 -8.39 -4.14
CA LYS A 118 10.09 -7.63 -5.39
C LYS A 118 9.21 -6.39 -5.27
N ILE A 119 8.14 -6.43 -4.48
CA ILE A 119 7.33 -5.24 -4.19
C ILE A 119 8.18 -4.12 -3.61
N VAL A 120 8.99 -4.43 -2.60
CA VAL A 120 9.84 -3.42 -1.93
C VAL A 120 10.93 -2.92 -2.86
N GLU A 121 11.60 -3.81 -3.58
CA GLU A 121 12.62 -3.43 -4.57
C GLU A 121 12.06 -2.52 -5.66
N ASN A 122 10.90 -2.86 -6.20
CA ASN A 122 10.20 -2.04 -7.18
C ASN A 122 9.82 -0.67 -6.61
N ALA A 123 9.34 -0.62 -5.36
CA ALA A 123 9.02 0.64 -4.71
C ALA A 123 10.25 1.53 -4.52
N GLN A 124 11.38 0.95 -4.13
CA GLN A 124 12.64 1.67 -4.01
C GLN A 124 13.17 2.16 -5.37
N ALA A 125 13.07 1.34 -6.41
CA ALA A 125 13.47 1.73 -7.76
C ALA A 125 12.60 2.86 -8.32
N LEU A 126 11.27 2.77 -8.13
CA LEU A 126 10.32 3.82 -8.51
C LEU A 126 10.61 5.13 -7.76
N ALA A 127 10.82 5.07 -6.45
CA ALA A 127 11.12 6.22 -5.61
C ALA A 127 12.45 6.89 -6.03
N ALA A 128 13.49 6.11 -6.25
CA ALA A 128 14.80 6.62 -6.66
C ALA A 128 14.74 7.33 -8.01
N GLN A 129 14.02 6.78 -9.00
CA GLN A 129 13.88 7.41 -10.30
C GLN A 129 13.01 8.67 -10.24
N LEU A 130 11.92 8.68 -9.48
CA LEU A 130 11.10 9.89 -9.26
C LEU A 130 11.96 11.01 -8.66
N GLN A 131 12.78 10.71 -7.65
CA GLN A 131 13.69 11.68 -7.05
C GLN A 131 14.77 12.15 -8.03
N ALA A 132 15.33 11.25 -8.84
CA ALA A 132 16.28 11.60 -9.89
C ALA A 132 15.68 12.56 -10.94
N ARG A 133 14.37 12.46 -11.17
CA ARG A 133 13.60 13.40 -12.01
C ARG A 133 13.23 14.71 -11.27
N GLY A 134 13.55 14.84 -9.99
CA GLY A 134 13.23 16.02 -9.20
C GLY A 134 11.90 15.98 -8.45
N VAL A 135 11.16 14.87 -8.53
CA VAL A 135 9.89 14.71 -7.78
C VAL A 135 10.17 14.57 -6.29
N LYS A 136 9.54 15.40 -5.47
CA LYS A 136 9.65 15.32 -4.01
C LYS A 136 8.81 14.18 -3.47
N LEU A 137 9.38 13.40 -2.55
CA LEU A 137 8.69 12.34 -1.82
C LEU A 137 8.65 12.66 -0.33
N VAL A 138 7.50 12.48 0.29
CA VAL A 138 7.35 12.56 1.74
C VAL A 138 8.30 11.56 2.39
N SER A 139 9.00 11.98 3.44
CA SER A 139 10.05 11.22 4.14
C SER A 139 11.28 10.84 3.29
N GLY A 140 11.43 11.37 2.08
CA GLY A 140 12.60 11.14 1.24
C GLY A 140 12.74 9.71 0.69
N GLY A 141 11.63 8.99 0.46
CA GLY A 141 11.65 7.65 -0.14
C GLY A 141 10.71 6.65 0.53
N THR A 142 11.01 5.35 0.44
CA THR A 142 10.16 4.29 1.00
C THR A 142 10.96 3.09 1.51
N ASP A 143 10.44 2.45 2.56
CA ASP A 143 10.91 1.16 3.10
C ASP A 143 9.91 0.02 2.82
N ASN A 144 8.76 0.33 2.20
CA ASN A 144 7.67 -0.62 1.99
C ASN A 144 7.15 -0.62 0.53
N HIS A 145 5.86 -0.83 0.31
CA HIS A 145 5.23 -0.99 -1.00
C HIS A 145 4.69 0.29 -1.62
N LEU A 146 4.71 1.41 -0.90
CA LEU A 146 4.11 2.66 -1.33
C LEU A 146 5.04 3.85 -1.10
N MET A 147 4.75 4.94 -1.77
CA MET A 147 5.36 6.24 -1.55
C MET A 147 4.31 7.34 -1.72
N LEU A 148 4.59 8.50 -1.15
CA LEU A 148 3.73 9.67 -1.22
C LEU A 148 4.48 10.80 -1.92
N VAL A 149 4.01 11.18 -3.10
CA VAL A 149 4.50 12.35 -3.85
C VAL A 149 4.04 13.62 -3.13
N ASP A 150 4.94 14.58 -2.99
CA ASP A 150 4.70 15.88 -2.37
C ASP A 150 4.70 16.99 -3.44
N LEU A 151 3.53 17.54 -3.70
CA LEU A 151 3.27 18.58 -4.71
C LEU A 151 3.02 19.97 -4.09
N ARG A 152 3.42 20.20 -2.82
CA ARG A 152 3.15 21.48 -2.16
C ARG A 152 3.84 22.67 -2.84
N GLU A 153 4.97 22.44 -3.49
CA GLU A 153 5.75 23.44 -4.20
C GLU A 153 5.48 23.44 -5.72
N GLU A 154 4.59 22.55 -6.18
CA GLU A 154 4.22 22.43 -7.59
C GLU A 154 2.91 23.17 -7.88
N GLU A 155 2.75 23.66 -9.11
CA GLU A 155 1.47 24.20 -9.59
C GLU A 155 0.42 23.11 -9.66
N CYS A 156 0.80 21.90 -10.08
CA CYS A 156 -0.06 20.74 -10.17
C CYS A 156 -0.52 20.30 -8.79
N THR A 157 -1.82 20.16 -8.61
CA THR A 157 -2.43 19.66 -7.36
C THR A 157 -2.53 18.13 -7.35
N GLY A 158 -2.76 17.54 -6.16
CA GLY A 158 -3.01 16.10 -6.06
C GLY A 158 -4.20 15.63 -6.90
N LYS A 159 -5.28 16.42 -6.95
CA LYS A 159 -6.47 16.14 -7.78
C LYS A 159 -6.17 16.21 -9.28
N GLU A 160 -5.39 17.19 -9.68
CA GLU A 160 -4.99 17.32 -11.09
C GLU A 160 -4.07 16.20 -11.53
N LEU A 161 -3.05 15.86 -10.72
CA LEU A 161 -2.18 14.74 -11.05
C LEU A 161 -2.93 13.41 -11.07
N GLU A 162 -3.85 13.15 -10.14
CA GLU A 162 -4.73 11.98 -10.16
C GLU A 162 -5.47 11.88 -11.49
N ALA A 163 -6.09 12.98 -11.95
CA ALA A 163 -6.84 13.02 -13.19
C ALA A 163 -5.95 12.86 -14.45
N ARG A 164 -4.77 13.50 -14.46
CA ARG A 164 -3.78 13.36 -15.55
C ARG A 164 -3.31 11.91 -15.67
N LEU A 165 -2.94 11.29 -14.54
CA LEU A 165 -2.51 9.89 -14.51
C LEU A 165 -3.60 8.93 -14.97
N ASP A 166 -4.83 9.11 -14.52
CA ASP A 166 -5.97 8.28 -14.94
C ASP A 166 -6.20 8.37 -16.45
N SER A 167 -6.09 9.57 -17.03
CA SER A 167 -6.26 9.80 -18.47
C SER A 167 -5.21 9.12 -19.36
N VAL A 168 -4.06 8.73 -18.79
CA VAL A 168 -2.99 7.99 -19.45
C VAL A 168 -2.87 6.55 -18.93
N HIS A 169 -3.93 6.04 -18.30
CA HIS A 169 -4.04 4.66 -17.79
C HIS A 169 -3.12 4.29 -16.61
N ILE A 170 -2.67 5.28 -15.84
CA ILE A 170 -1.95 5.08 -14.58
C ILE A 170 -2.91 5.33 -13.42
N THR A 171 -3.33 4.28 -12.71
CA THR A 171 -4.22 4.40 -11.55
C THR A 171 -3.42 4.81 -10.32
N ALA A 172 -3.77 5.94 -9.74
CA ALA A 172 -3.24 6.44 -8.48
C ALA A 172 -4.36 7.12 -7.68
N ASN A 173 -4.09 7.57 -6.48
CA ASN A 173 -5.06 8.36 -5.73
C ASN A 173 -4.42 9.60 -5.10
N LYS A 174 -5.14 10.72 -5.16
CA LYS A 174 -4.76 11.91 -4.40
C LYS A 174 -4.74 11.60 -2.91
N ASN A 175 -3.85 12.26 -2.20
CA ASN A 175 -3.65 12.07 -0.77
C ASN A 175 -3.18 13.37 -0.12
N THR A 176 -3.59 13.60 1.12
CA THR A 176 -3.02 14.71 1.91
C THR A 176 -1.56 14.39 2.25
N VAL A 177 -0.77 15.43 2.43
CA VAL A 177 0.64 15.34 2.87
C VAL A 177 0.79 15.97 4.28
N PRO A 178 1.84 15.64 5.03
CA PRO A 178 2.11 16.31 6.29
C PRO A 178 2.23 17.83 6.09
N GLY A 179 1.51 18.61 6.91
CA GLY A 179 1.45 20.07 6.77
C GLY A 179 0.58 20.54 5.59
N GLU A 180 -0.40 19.74 5.18
CA GLU A 180 -1.34 20.06 4.11
C GLU A 180 -2.08 21.38 4.37
N THR A 181 -2.11 22.25 3.35
CA THR A 181 -2.80 23.54 3.39
C THR A 181 -3.98 23.63 2.43
N ARG A 182 -4.04 22.72 1.44
CA ARG A 182 -5.16 22.65 0.49
C ARG A 182 -6.32 21.84 1.08
N SER A 183 -7.51 22.05 0.54
CA SER A 183 -8.71 21.28 0.92
C SER A 183 -8.47 19.77 0.72
N PRO A 184 -9.06 18.89 1.58
CA PRO A 184 -9.02 17.43 1.39
C PRO A 184 -9.58 16.94 0.04
N PHE A 185 -10.37 17.75 -0.65
CA PHE A 185 -10.89 17.45 -1.99
C PHE A 185 -9.90 17.76 -3.13
N VAL A 186 -8.86 18.54 -2.83
CA VAL A 186 -7.81 18.97 -3.79
C VAL A 186 -6.50 18.26 -3.49
N THR A 187 -6.00 18.37 -2.26
CA THR A 187 -4.76 17.81 -1.73
C THR A 187 -3.48 18.28 -2.44
N SER A 188 -2.34 18.06 -1.79
CA SER A 188 -1.01 18.34 -2.34
C SER A 188 -0.18 17.09 -2.54
N GLY A 189 -0.79 15.92 -2.56
CA GLY A 189 -0.05 14.67 -2.75
C GLY A 189 -0.79 13.64 -3.58
N VAL A 190 -0.01 12.67 -4.06
CA VAL A 190 -0.50 11.47 -4.73
C VAL A 190 0.23 10.27 -4.15
N ARG A 191 -0.55 9.24 -3.76
CA ARG A 191 -0.01 7.96 -3.29
C ARG A 191 0.20 7.02 -4.47
N LEU A 192 1.41 6.47 -4.56
CA LEU A 192 1.83 5.47 -5.53
C LEU A 192 2.17 4.17 -4.82
N GLY A 193 2.03 3.04 -5.49
CA GLY A 193 2.40 1.75 -4.93
C GLY A 193 2.65 0.69 -6.00
N THR A 194 3.42 -0.33 -5.64
CA THR A 194 3.98 -1.31 -6.59
C THR A 194 3.39 -2.73 -6.55
N PRO A 195 2.49 -3.13 -5.63
CA PRO A 195 2.00 -4.52 -5.59
C PRO A 195 1.32 -4.99 -6.89
N ALA A 196 0.49 -4.15 -7.52
CA ALA A 196 -0.22 -4.50 -8.74
C ALA A 196 0.71 -4.71 -9.93
N VAL A 197 1.66 -3.80 -10.15
CA VAL A 197 2.63 -3.88 -11.24
C VAL A 197 3.63 -5.04 -11.01
N THR A 198 3.98 -5.33 -9.75
CA THR A 198 4.79 -6.50 -9.39
C THR A 198 4.05 -7.82 -9.69
N THR A 199 2.74 -7.87 -9.45
CA THR A 199 1.90 -9.03 -9.81
C THR A 199 1.89 -9.25 -11.32
N ARG A 200 1.96 -8.19 -12.13
CA ARG A 200 2.09 -8.29 -13.59
C ARG A 200 3.46 -8.80 -14.05
N GLY A 201 4.45 -8.88 -13.17
CA GLY A 201 5.82 -9.31 -13.50
C GLY A 201 6.78 -8.18 -13.84
N MET A 202 6.36 -6.92 -13.68
CA MET A 202 7.22 -5.76 -13.90
C MET A 202 8.33 -5.71 -12.84
N GLY A 203 9.52 -5.27 -13.26
CA GLY A 203 10.72 -5.13 -12.42
C GLY A 203 11.25 -3.70 -12.37
N SER A 204 12.49 -3.56 -11.91
CA SER A 204 13.12 -2.24 -11.70
C SER A 204 13.30 -1.42 -12.99
N ALA A 205 13.41 -2.08 -14.16
CA ALA A 205 13.50 -1.36 -15.43
C ALA A 205 12.17 -0.66 -15.76
N GLU A 206 11.05 -1.38 -15.61
CA GLU A 206 9.71 -0.85 -15.82
C GLU A 206 9.37 0.23 -14.79
N MET A 207 9.89 0.11 -13.55
CA MET A 207 9.69 1.16 -12.52
C MET A 207 10.31 2.49 -12.92
N LYS A 208 11.46 2.49 -13.62
CA LYS A 208 12.08 3.71 -14.15
C LYS A 208 11.20 4.35 -15.22
N GLU A 209 10.71 3.54 -16.14
CA GLU A 209 9.81 3.97 -17.20
C GLU A 209 8.51 4.57 -16.64
N ILE A 210 7.92 3.92 -15.64
CA ILE A 210 6.71 4.41 -14.94
C ILE A 210 7.01 5.73 -14.23
N ALA A 211 8.16 5.85 -13.55
CA ALA A 211 8.55 7.09 -12.90
C ALA A 211 8.70 8.25 -13.88
N ASP A 212 9.30 8.00 -15.06
CA ASP A 212 9.45 9.00 -16.11
C ASP A 212 8.08 9.45 -16.64
N CYS A 213 7.14 8.53 -16.87
CA CYS A 213 5.77 8.85 -17.24
C CYS A 213 5.07 9.70 -16.19
N ILE A 214 5.23 9.38 -14.89
CA ILE A 214 4.62 10.13 -13.79
C ILE A 214 5.21 11.55 -13.71
N ALA A 215 6.52 11.69 -13.82
CA ALA A 215 7.19 12.98 -13.82
C ALA A 215 6.76 13.87 -15.00
N ASP A 216 6.63 13.27 -16.19
CA ASP A 216 6.10 13.97 -17.36
C ASP A 216 4.63 14.39 -17.18
N CYS A 217 3.81 13.62 -16.46
CA CYS A 217 2.45 14.03 -16.09
C CYS A 217 2.41 15.24 -15.14
N ILE A 218 3.44 15.45 -14.32
CA ILE A 218 3.53 16.63 -13.43
C ILE A 218 3.84 17.88 -14.26
N TRP A 219 4.87 17.84 -15.12
CA TRP A 219 5.45 19.03 -15.72
C TRP A 219 5.20 19.23 -17.22
N HIS A 220 4.93 18.13 -17.96
CA HIS A 220 4.85 18.13 -19.43
C HIS A 220 3.59 17.47 -19.98
N TYR A 221 2.53 17.43 -19.18
CA TYR A 221 1.32 16.66 -19.50
C TYR A 221 0.69 17.04 -20.83
N ASP A 222 0.48 18.35 -21.06
CA ASP A 222 -0.25 18.82 -22.25
C ASP A 222 0.51 18.52 -23.55
N GLU A 223 1.85 18.51 -23.48
CA GLU A 223 2.72 18.25 -24.64
C GLU A 223 2.92 16.76 -24.90
N LYS A 224 2.91 15.91 -23.83
CA LYS A 224 3.33 14.51 -23.90
C LYS A 224 2.22 13.50 -23.63
N ARG A 225 0.99 13.93 -23.42
CA ARG A 225 -0.12 13.03 -23.03
C ARG A 225 -0.22 11.79 -23.88
N ASP A 226 -0.22 11.93 -25.21
CA ASP A 226 -0.41 10.80 -26.15
C ASP A 226 0.83 9.88 -26.17
N GLU A 227 2.04 10.44 -26.02
CA GLU A 227 3.28 9.69 -25.86
C GLU A 227 3.23 8.86 -24.58
N ILE A 228 2.91 9.49 -23.44
CA ILE A 228 2.80 8.81 -22.14
C ILE A 228 1.78 7.68 -22.21
N SER A 229 0.58 7.95 -22.75
CA SER A 229 -0.46 6.94 -22.91
C SER A 229 0.04 5.74 -23.75
N SER A 230 0.74 6.01 -24.86
CA SER A 230 1.30 4.97 -25.72
C SER A 230 2.34 4.11 -25.00
N ARG A 231 3.21 4.72 -24.20
CA ARG A 231 4.24 4.04 -23.38
C ARG A 231 3.59 3.15 -22.31
N VAL A 232 2.57 3.65 -21.61
CA VAL A 232 1.83 2.88 -20.58
C VAL A 232 1.10 1.69 -21.22
N LEU A 233 0.44 1.89 -22.38
CA LEU A 233 -0.21 0.80 -23.12
C LEU A 233 0.79 -0.25 -23.60
N ALA A 234 1.98 0.16 -24.04
CA ALA A 234 3.05 -0.77 -24.39
C ALA A 234 3.49 -1.64 -23.21
N LEU A 235 3.68 -1.02 -22.01
CA LEU A 235 4.00 -1.74 -20.78
C LEU A 235 2.88 -2.74 -20.40
N THR A 236 1.64 -2.31 -20.41
CA THR A 236 0.52 -3.19 -20.02
C THR A 236 0.32 -4.35 -20.99
N LYS A 237 0.66 -4.16 -22.27
CA LYS A 237 0.63 -5.21 -23.30
C LYS A 237 1.80 -6.20 -23.15
N ALA A 238 3.00 -5.70 -22.76
CA ALA A 238 4.16 -6.54 -22.52
C ALA A 238 4.03 -7.38 -21.23
N PHE A 239 3.27 -6.89 -20.25
CA PHE A 239 3.04 -7.54 -18.96
C PHE A 239 1.53 -7.74 -18.71
N PRO A 240 0.86 -8.63 -19.45
CA PRO A 240 -0.58 -8.87 -19.29
C PRO A 240 -0.87 -9.50 -17.91
N LEU A 241 -2.05 -9.21 -17.36
CA LEU A 241 -2.46 -9.80 -16.08
C LEU A 241 -2.99 -11.23 -16.25
N TYR A 242 -3.61 -11.51 -17.41
CA TYR A 242 -4.15 -12.80 -17.81
C TYR A 242 -3.66 -13.13 -19.21
N GLU A 243 -3.34 -14.41 -19.42
CA GLU A 243 -3.01 -14.97 -20.74
C GLU A 243 -4.28 -15.20 -21.59
#